data_78d25e97bf88926db1301352dcb2c268
#
_entry.id   78d25e97bf88926db1301352dcb2c268
#
_cell.length_a   1.000
_cell.length_b   1.000
_cell.length_c   1.000
_cell.angle_alpha   90.00
_cell.angle_beta   90.00
_cell.angle_gamma   90.00
#
_symmetry.space_group_name_H-M   'P 1'
#
loop_
_entity.id
_entity.type
_entity.pdbx_description
1 polymer ?
#
loop_
_entity_poly.entity_id
_entity_poly.type
_entity_poly.pdbx_seq_one_letter_code
_entity_poly.pdbx_strand_id
1 'polypeptide(L)'
;ARAQYIRVIFCEIGRILSHILNITTQALDVGALTPSLWGFEEREKLMGFYERVSGSRLHANYFRPGGVHKDLPRGLEKDILDFCKTFPKIIDDLETLLTDNRIFKQRNVDIGIVTKEDALNYSFSGVMLRGSGIPWDLRKSQPYDCYEQLEFKIPIGKNGDCYDRYLCRIEEMRESVK
;
A
#
# COMPACT_ATOMS: atom_id res chain seq x y z
N ALA A 1 2.41 22.85 9.32
CA ALA A 1 1.32 21.89 9.49
C ALA A 1 0.71 21.43 8.14
N ARG A 2 0.08 22.31 7.31
CA ARG A 2 -0.61 21.89 6.06
C ARG A 2 0.28 21.04 5.13
N ALA A 3 1.50 21.46 4.86
CA ALA A 3 2.43 20.70 4.01
C ALA A 3 2.76 19.31 4.56
N GLN A 4 2.81 19.14 5.88
CA GLN A 4 3.05 17.83 6.50
C GLN A 4 1.88 16.87 6.26
N TYR A 5 0.63 17.35 6.39
CA TYR A 5 -0.54 16.54 6.04
C TYR A 5 -0.57 16.16 4.56
N ILE A 6 -0.26 17.11 3.66
CA ILE A 6 -0.16 16.83 2.22
C ILE A 6 0.89 15.75 1.95
N ARG A 7 2.06 15.83 2.59
CA ARG A 7 3.11 14.81 2.47
C ARG A 7 2.60 13.43 2.90
N VAL A 8 1.91 13.34 4.03
CA VAL A 8 1.34 12.08 4.52
C VAL A 8 0.31 11.53 3.54
N ILE A 9 -0.61 12.34 3.03
CA ILE A 9 -1.61 11.92 2.02
C ILE A 9 -0.89 11.28 0.81
N PHE A 10 0.11 11.93 0.26
CA PHE A 10 0.82 11.41 -0.90
C PHE A 10 1.75 10.23 -0.57
N CYS A 11 2.25 10.11 0.66
CA CYS A 11 2.93 8.90 1.12
C CYS A 11 1.98 7.70 1.15
N GLU A 12 0.76 7.87 1.65
CA GLU A 12 -0.22 6.79 1.70
C GLU A 12 -0.80 6.47 0.30
N ILE A 13 -1.00 7.44 -0.57
CA ILE A 13 -1.32 7.20 -1.99
C ILE A 13 -0.21 6.37 -2.65
N GLY A 14 1.06 6.70 -2.40
CA GLY A 14 2.20 5.94 -2.89
C GLY A 14 2.23 4.50 -2.35
N ARG A 15 1.84 4.31 -1.08
CA ARG A 15 1.69 2.97 -0.49
C ARG A 15 0.61 2.16 -1.19
N ILE A 16 -0.57 2.74 -1.39
CA ILE A 16 -1.68 2.08 -2.11
C ILE A 16 -1.24 1.71 -3.52
N LEU A 17 -0.62 2.64 -4.25
CA LEU A 17 -0.08 2.39 -5.60
C LEU A 17 0.87 1.19 -5.64
N SER A 18 1.80 1.12 -4.67
CA SER A 18 2.78 0.04 -4.56
C SER A 18 2.11 -1.30 -4.21
N HIS A 19 1.16 -1.29 -3.29
CA HIS A 19 0.50 -2.52 -2.84
C HIS A 19 -0.44 -3.09 -3.90
N ILE A 20 -1.19 -2.25 -4.62
CA ILE A 20 -2.00 -2.70 -5.76
C ILE A 20 -1.10 -3.35 -6.82
N LEU A 21 0.01 -2.70 -7.19
CA LEU A 21 0.96 -3.27 -8.15
C LEU A 21 1.43 -4.65 -7.70
N ASN A 22 1.87 -4.76 -6.45
CA ASN A 22 2.40 -6.03 -5.95
C ASN A 22 1.35 -7.14 -5.91
N ILE A 23 0.15 -6.87 -5.38
CA ILE A 23 -0.93 -7.86 -5.26
C ILE A 23 -1.37 -8.33 -6.64
N THR A 24 -1.56 -7.42 -7.57
CA THR A 24 -2.06 -7.76 -8.90
C THR A 24 -1.04 -8.50 -9.75
N THR A 25 0.25 -8.18 -9.62
CA THR A 25 1.33 -8.93 -10.29
C THR A 25 1.54 -10.30 -9.64
N GLN A 26 1.44 -10.42 -8.32
CA GLN A 26 1.46 -11.72 -7.64
C GLN A 26 0.30 -12.61 -8.11
N ALA A 27 -0.90 -12.06 -8.26
CA ALA A 27 -2.04 -12.78 -8.81
C ALA A 27 -1.78 -13.22 -10.25
N LEU A 28 -1.18 -12.36 -11.07
CA LEU A 28 -0.79 -12.66 -12.46
C LEU A 28 0.21 -13.82 -12.52
N ASP A 29 1.23 -13.83 -11.66
CA ASP A 29 2.23 -14.90 -11.58
C ASP A 29 1.61 -16.25 -11.19
N VAL A 30 0.54 -16.25 -10.42
CA VAL A 30 -0.25 -17.44 -10.08
C VAL A 30 -1.20 -17.86 -11.21
N GLY A 31 -1.42 -16.98 -12.19
CA GLY A 31 -2.27 -17.23 -13.37
C GLY A 31 -3.60 -16.47 -13.41
N ALA A 32 -3.87 -15.59 -12.43
CA ALA A 32 -5.08 -14.77 -12.40
C ALA A 32 -4.85 -13.42 -13.11
N LEU A 33 -5.31 -13.30 -14.36
CA LEU A 33 -5.08 -12.12 -15.20
C LEU A 33 -5.99 -10.93 -14.82
N THR A 34 -7.24 -11.20 -14.48
CA THR A 34 -8.28 -10.20 -14.22
C THR A 34 -7.92 -9.19 -13.10
N PRO A 35 -7.36 -9.61 -11.94
CA PRO A 35 -6.98 -8.68 -10.89
C PRO A 35 -6.02 -7.58 -11.34
N SER A 36 -5.14 -7.87 -12.31
CA SER A 36 -4.21 -6.87 -12.83
C SER A 36 -4.93 -5.76 -13.58
N LEU A 37 -5.96 -6.09 -14.36
CA LEU A 37 -6.76 -5.10 -15.08
C LEU A 37 -7.53 -4.18 -14.12
N TRP A 38 -8.20 -4.75 -13.12
CA TRP A 38 -8.94 -3.99 -12.10
C TRP A 38 -8.03 -3.10 -11.26
N GLY A 39 -6.92 -3.66 -10.77
CA GLY A 39 -5.98 -2.90 -9.97
C GLY A 39 -5.30 -1.76 -10.73
N PHE A 40 -5.00 -1.96 -12.01
CA PHE A 40 -4.40 -0.90 -12.83
C PHE A 40 -5.38 0.21 -13.18
N GLU A 41 -6.68 -0.05 -13.25
CA GLU A 41 -7.69 0.99 -13.35
C GLU A 41 -7.66 1.93 -12.14
N GLU A 42 -7.56 1.37 -10.93
CA GLU A 42 -7.46 2.18 -9.71
C GLU A 42 -6.10 2.92 -9.61
N ARG A 43 -5.02 2.28 -10.04
CA ARG A 43 -3.71 2.93 -10.12
C ARG A 43 -3.73 4.13 -11.07
N GLU A 44 -4.46 4.05 -12.17
CA GLU A 44 -4.62 5.16 -13.11
C GLU A 44 -5.21 6.40 -12.45
N LYS A 45 -6.25 6.24 -11.63
CA LYS A 45 -6.86 7.33 -10.86
C LYS A 45 -5.86 7.99 -9.91
N LEU A 46 -5.11 7.18 -9.17
CA LEU A 46 -4.09 7.66 -8.21
C LEU A 46 -2.91 8.35 -8.90
N MET A 47 -2.46 7.84 -10.05
CA MET A 47 -1.41 8.49 -10.83
C MET A 47 -1.88 9.85 -11.39
N GLY A 48 -3.18 9.99 -11.70
CA GLY A 48 -3.79 11.26 -12.05
C GLY A 48 -3.70 12.30 -10.92
N PHE A 49 -3.78 11.88 -9.65
CA PHE A 49 -3.57 12.80 -8.51
C PHE A 49 -2.11 13.30 -8.45
N TYR A 50 -1.12 12.43 -8.68
CA TYR A 50 0.29 12.84 -8.77
C TYR A 50 0.53 13.80 -9.94
N GLU A 51 -0.06 13.53 -11.09
CA GLU A 51 0.04 14.40 -12.27
C GLU A 51 -0.49 15.81 -11.98
N ARG A 52 -1.63 15.92 -11.31
CA ARG A 52 -2.25 17.22 -10.97
C ARG A 52 -1.39 18.07 -10.04
N VAL A 53 -0.60 17.48 -9.13
CA VAL A 53 0.25 18.22 -8.19
C VAL A 53 1.66 18.47 -8.68
N SER A 54 2.19 17.59 -9.54
CA SER A 54 3.61 17.62 -9.93
C SER A 54 3.84 17.74 -11.44
N GLY A 55 2.81 17.46 -12.26
CA GLY A 55 2.95 17.32 -13.71
C GLY A 55 3.51 15.96 -14.15
N SER A 56 3.83 15.06 -13.21
CA SER A 56 4.38 13.75 -13.49
C SER A 56 3.53 12.66 -12.84
N ARG A 57 3.23 11.60 -13.60
CA ARG A 57 2.33 10.52 -13.18
C ARG A 57 2.99 9.52 -12.24
N LEU A 58 4.25 9.19 -12.46
CA LEU A 58 4.96 8.15 -11.73
C LEU A 58 6.15 8.70 -10.93
N HIS A 59 7.07 9.39 -11.56
CA HIS A 59 8.26 9.95 -10.92
C HIS A 59 8.00 11.40 -10.51
N ALA A 60 7.07 11.58 -9.57
CA ALA A 60 6.67 12.89 -9.11
C ALA A 60 7.75 13.49 -8.20
N ASN A 61 8.25 14.68 -8.56
CA ASN A 61 9.15 15.47 -7.74
C ASN A 61 8.34 16.50 -6.94
N TYR A 62 7.43 16.01 -6.10
CA TYR A 62 6.48 16.86 -5.35
C TYR A 62 6.99 17.22 -3.96
N PHE A 63 7.61 16.28 -3.27
CA PHE A 63 8.20 16.52 -1.95
C PHE A 63 9.48 17.32 -2.06
N ARG A 64 9.63 18.31 -1.17
CA ARG A 64 10.80 19.16 -1.10
C ARG A 64 11.31 19.23 0.35
N PRO A 65 12.59 19.51 0.60
CA PRO A 65 13.04 19.83 1.94
C PRO A 65 12.19 20.95 2.54
N GLY A 66 11.57 20.66 3.69
CA GLY A 66 10.68 21.60 4.39
C GLY A 66 9.20 21.58 3.96
N GLY A 67 8.81 20.75 2.97
CA GLY A 67 7.39 20.65 2.59
C GLY A 67 7.11 20.04 1.22
N VAL A 68 6.30 20.73 0.42
CA VAL A 68 5.89 20.31 -0.93
C VAL A 68 6.10 21.46 -1.92
N HIS A 69 6.24 21.12 -3.20
CA HIS A 69 6.54 22.11 -4.26
C HIS A 69 5.42 23.13 -4.46
N LYS A 70 4.17 22.73 -4.39
CA LYS A 70 2.98 23.57 -4.57
C LYS A 70 1.86 23.10 -3.65
N ASP A 71 0.89 23.96 -3.36
CA ASP A 71 -0.33 23.58 -2.66
C ASP A 71 -1.22 22.73 -3.57
N LEU A 72 -2.22 22.06 -2.97
CA LEU A 72 -3.15 21.20 -3.69
C LEU A 72 -3.96 22.03 -4.70
N PRO A 73 -4.12 21.56 -5.95
CA PRO A 73 -5.01 22.16 -6.92
C PRO A 73 -6.47 22.13 -6.43
N ARG A 74 -7.26 23.10 -6.83
CA ARG A 74 -8.69 23.17 -6.49
C ARG A 74 -9.42 21.89 -6.88
N GLY A 75 -10.21 21.35 -5.98
CA GLY A 75 -11.03 20.16 -6.20
C GLY A 75 -10.30 18.82 -5.99
N LEU A 76 -8.97 18.79 -5.89
CA LEU A 76 -8.23 17.54 -5.69
C LEU A 76 -8.55 16.89 -4.34
N GLU A 77 -8.73 17.67 -3.29
CA GLU A 77 -9.12 17.16 -1.96
C GLU A 77 -10.44 16.38 -2.03
N LYS A 78 -11.42 16.91 -2.76
CA LYS A 78 -12.70 16.22 -2.96
C LYS A 78 -12.53 14.92 -3.74
N ASP A 79 -11.75 14.93 -4.80
CA ASP A 79 -11.55 13.74 -5.65
C ASP A 79 -10.81 12.64 -4.87
N ILE A 80 -9.85 12.99 -4.02
CA ILE A 80 -9.18 12.03 -3.12
C ILE A 80 -10.19 11.45 -2.11
N LEU A 81 -11.03 12.28 -1.50
CA LEU A 81 -12.07 11.80 -0.57
C LEU A 81 -13.07 10.87 -1.26
N ASP A 82 -13.47 11.17 -2.48
CA ASP A 82 -14.40 10.33 -3.25
C ASP A 82 -13.73 9.00 -3.64
N PHE A 83 -12.44 9.01 -3.98
CA PHE A 83 -11.65 7.78 -4.14
C PHE A 83 -11.62 6.95 -2.85
N CYS A 84 -11.33 7.55 -1.71
CA CYS A 84 -11.30 6.86 -0.42
C CYS A 84 -12.64 6.19 -0.05
N LYS A 85 -13.78 6.74 -0.49
CA LYS A 85 -15.09 6.14 -0.27
C LYS A 85 -15.35 4.91 -1.15
N THR A 86 -14.82 4.88 -2.34
CA THR A 86 -15.08 3.81 -3.33
C THR A 86 -14.06 2.69 -3.29
N PHE A 87 -12.83 3.00 -2.98
CA PHE A 87 -11.71 2.07 -3.02
C PHE A 87 -11.85 0.84 -2.09
N PRO A 88 -12.42 0.94 -0.86
CA PRO A 88 -12.63 -0.25 -0.01
C PRO A 88 -13.42 -1.35 -0.69
N LYS A 89 -14.40 -1.01 -1.53
CA LYS A 89 -15.16 -2.00 -2.31
C LYS A 89 -14.27 -2.74 -3.30
N ILE A 90 -13.34 -2.04 -3.93
CA ILE A 90 -12.38 -2.67 -4.86
C ILE A 90 -11.46 -3.65 -4.12
N ILE A 91 -11.05 -3.31 -2.90
CA ILE A 91 -10.29 -4.25 -2.06
C ILE A 91 -11.13 -5.49 -1.75
N ASP A 92 -12.41 -5.33 -1.39
CA ASP A 92 -13.33 -6.44 -1.12
C ASP A 92 -13.52 -7.34 -2.36
N ASP A 93 -13.64 -6.75 -3.54
CA ASP A 93 -13.77 -7.48 -4.80
C ASP A 93 -12.49 -8.30 -5.10
N LEU A 94 -11.31 -7.72 -4.87
CA LEU A 94 -10.02 -8.42 -5.00
C LEU A 94 -9.89 -9.56 -3.98
N GLU A 95 -10.28 -9.35 -2.74
CA GLU A 95 -10.27 -10.39 -1.71
C GLU A 95 -11.22 -11.54 -2.03
N THR A 96 -12.42 -11.22 -2.48
CA THR A 96 -13.41 -12.24 -2.90
C THR A 96 -12.85 -13.14 -3.99
N LEU A 97 -12.06 -12.59 -4.91
CA LEU A 97 -11.46 -13.34 -6.00
C LEU A 97 -10.23 -14.16 -5.56
N LEU A 98 -9.43 -13.64 -4.65
CA LEU A 98 -8.09 -14.16 -4.34
C LEU A 98 -7.99 -14.85 -2.97
N THR A 99 -8.51 -14.24 -1.90
CA THR A 99 -8.21 -14.65 -0.53
C THR A 99 -8.60 -16.09 -0.26
N ASP A 100 -9.81 -16.50 -0.63
CA ASP A 100 -10.29 -17.85 -0.40
C ASP A 100 -10.15 -18.79 -1.63
N ASN A 101 -9.54 -18.28 -2.68
CA ASN A 101 -9.32 -19.08 -3.88
C ASN A 101 -8.33 -20.23 -3.62
N ARG A 102 -8.76 -21.46 -3.88
CA ARG A 102 -7.96 -22.67 -3.62
C ARG A 102 -6.62 -22.65 -4.36
N ILE A 103 -6.62 -22.23 -5.63
CA ILE A 103 -5.41 -22.19 -6.46
C ILE A 103 -4.44 -21.14 -5.88
N PHE A 104 -4.94 -19.96 -5.55
CA PHE A 104 -4.14 -18.88 -4.97
C PHE A 104 -3.52 -19.31 -3.63
N LYS A 105 -4.30 -19.93 -2.74
CA LYS A 105 -3.79 -20.47 -1.47
C LYS A 105 -2.71 -21.53 -1.68
N GLN A 106 -2.95 -22.51 -2.54
CA GLN A 106 -1.97 -23.57 -2.80
C GLN A 106 -0.64 -23.08 -3.40
N ARG A 107 -0.65 -21.91 -4.05
CA ARG A 107 0.53 -21.30 -4.67
C ARG A 107 1.23 -20.29 -3.77
N ASN A 108 0.66 -19.94 -2.62
CA ASN A 108 1.19 -18.89 -1.74
C ASN A 108 1.39 -19.33 -0.29
N VAL A 109 0.58 -20.26 0.22
CA VAL A 109 0.71 -20.77 1.59
C VAL A 109 1.92 -21.68 1.68
N ASP A 110 2.73 -21.49 2.70
CA ASP A 110 4.00 -22.18 2.94
C ASP A 110 5.03 -22.05 1.80
N ILE A 111 4.87 -21.05 0.94
CA ILE A 111 5.80 -20.74 -0.15
C ILE A 111 6.60 -19.49 0.17
N GLY A 112 7.93 -19.54 -0.05
CA GLY A 112 8.82 -18.42 0.16
C GLY A 112 8.86 -17.95 1.62
N ILE A 113 8.92 -18.90 2.53
CA ILE A 113 8.98 -18.63 3.97
C ILE A 113 10.29 -17.92 4.31
N VAL A 114 10.15 -16.81 5.03
CA VAL A 114 11.25 -16.05 5.60
C VAL A 114 11.08 -16.04 7.11
N THR A 115 12.03 -16.63 7.82
CA THR A 115 12.01 -16.65 9.29
C THR A 115 12.30 -15.26 9.87
N LYS A 116 11.97 -15.05 11.14
CA LYS A 116 12.31 -13.79 11.83
C LYS A 116 13.81 -13.52 11.84
N GLU A 117 14.60 -14.57 12.03
CA GLU A 117 16.05 -14.50 12.05
C GLU A 117 16.61 -14.11 10.68
N ASP A 118 16.16 -14.76 9.62
CA ASP A 118 16.56 -14.42 8.25
C ASP A 118 16.14 -13.00 7.88
N ALA A 119 14.91 -12.59 8.24
CA ALA A 119 14.43 -11.24 7.96
C ALA A 119 15.31 -10.15 8.60
N LEU A 120 15.84 -10.40 9.80
CA LEU A 120 16.78 -9.49 10.46
C LEU A 120 18.18 -9.58 9.84
N ASN A 121 18.70 -10.78 9.59
CA ASN A 121 20.02 -11.00 9.02
C ASN A 121 20.17 -10.39 7.61
N TYR A 122 19.11 -10.47 6.80
CA TYR A 122 19.09 -9.86 5.46
C TYR A 122 18.64 -8.38 5.48
N SER A 123 18.43 -7.80 6.66
CA SER A 123 18.00 -6.40 6.80
C SER A 123 16.71 -6.08 6.05
N PHE A 124 15.75 -7.00 6.05
CA PHE A 124 14.45 -6.77 5.44
C PHE A 124 13.67 -5.68 6.19
N SER A 125 12.82 -4.98 5.46
CA SER A 125 11.94 -3.93 5.98
C SER A 125 10.54 -4.04 5.39
N GLY A 126 9.62 -3.20 5.84
CA GLY A 126 8.25 -3.14 5.31
C GLY A 126 7.49 -4.44 5.49
N VAL A 127 6.71 -4.81 4.51
CA VAL A 127 5.85 -5.99 4.54
C VAL A 127 6.67 -7.30 4.64
N MET A 128 7.87 -7.35 4.09
CA MET A 128 8.75 -8.52 4.23
C MET A 128 9.06 -8.81 5.70
N LEU A 129 9.35 -7.79 6.50
CA LEU A 129 9.62 -7.94 7.92
C LEU A 129 8.34 -8.19 8.73
N ARG A 130 7.27 -7.44 8.43
CA ARG A 130 5.97 -7.61 9.11
C ARG A 130 5.31 -8.94 8.80
N GLY A 131 5.43 -9.45 7.58
CA GLY A 131 4.95 -10.78 7.20
C GLY A 131 5.61 -11.90 8.02
N SER A 132 6.87 -11.73 8.42
CA SER A 132 7.61 -12.66 9.30
C SER A 132 7.30 -12.46 10.80
N GLY A 133 6.32 -11.61 11.14
CA GLY A 133 5.83 -11.46 12.52
C GLY A 133 6.58 -10.45 13.37
N ILE A 134 7.30 -9.50 12.76
CA ILE A 134 8.00 -8.41 13.47
C ILE A 134 7.21 -7.11 13.29
N PRO A 135 6.66 -6.51 14.37
CA PRO A 135 5.81 -5.33 14.29
C PRO A 135 6.62 -4.04 14.16
N TRP A 136 7.43 -3.93 13.11
CA TRP A 136 8.24 -2.76 12.88
C TRP A 136 7.71 -1.89 11.75
N ASP A 137 7.39 -0.64 12.07
CA ASP A 137 6.94 0.37 11.12
C ASP A 137 7.49 1.74 11.56
N LEU A 138 8.26 2.39 10.68
CA LEU A 138 8.89 3.69 10.94
C LEU A 138 7.88 4.78 11.27
N ARG A 139 6.67 4.69 10.75
CA ARG A 139 5.60 5.64 11.05
C ARG A 139 5.22 5.67 12.53
N LYS A 140 5.49 4.57 13.27
CA LYS A 140 5.27 4.48 14.73
C LYS A 140 6.54 4.43 15.55
N SER A 141 7.60 3.76 15.06
CA SER A 141 8.86 3.64 15.80
C SER A 141 9.71 4.92 15.78
N GLN A 142 9.65 5.67 14.69
CA GLN A 142 10.30 6.96 14.50
C GLN A 142 9.38 7.88 13.69
N PRO A 143 8.30 8.38 14.29
CA PRO A 143 7.28 9.17 13.59
C PRO A 143 7.89 10.39 12.92
N TYR A 144 7.38 10.71 11.75
CA TYR A 144 7.76 11.89 10.96
C TYR A 144 6.50 12.59 10.44
N ASP A 145 6.65 13.85 10.03
CA ASP A 145 5.57 14.74 9.61
C ASP A 145 4.44 14.80 10.66
N CYS A 146 3.27 14.26 10.42
CA CYS A 146 2.14 14.24 11.36
C CYS A 146 1.65 12.83 11.71
N TYR A 147 2.45 11.77 11.47
CA TYR A 147 2.05 10.40 11.77
C TYR A 147 1.77 10.14 13.27
N GLU A 148 2.36 10.91 14.18
CA GLU A 148 2.07 10.83 15.62
C GLU A 148 0.61 11.10 15.97
N GLN A 149 -0.07 11.90 15.13
CA GLN A 149 -1.44 12.34 15.33
C GLN A 149 -2.47 11.39 14.67
N LEU A 150 -1.99 10.37 13.95
CA LEU A 150 -2.83 9.47 13.16
C LEU A 150 -2.96 8.12 13.83
N GLU A 151 -4.20 7.64 13.89
CA GLU A 151 -4.51 6.31 14.39
C GLU A 151 -4.60 5.31 13.23
N PHE A 152 -3.69 4.36 13.21
CA PHE A 152 -3.71 3.24 12.28
C PHE A 152 -3.12 1.99 12.92
N LYS A 153 -3.50 0.83 12.40
CA LYS A 153 -2.96 -0.47 12.83
C LYS A 153 -1.78 -0.88 11.96
N ILE A 154 -0.88 -1.66 12.51
CA ILE A 154 0.21 -2.30 11.78
C ILE A 154 -0.17 -3.78 11.61
N PRO A 155 -0.52 -4.23 10.39
CA PRO A 155 -0.77 -5.63 10.12
C PRO A 155 0.49 -6.46 10.25
N ILE A 156 0.38 -7.63 10.89
CA ILE A 156 1.51 -8.51 11.17
C ILE A 156 1.15 -9.93 10.76
N GLY A 157 1.99 -10.55 9.94
CA GLY A 157 1.89 -11.96 9.58
C GLY A 157 2.39 -12.88 10.69
N LYS A 158 2.26 -14.18 10.48
CA LYS A 158 2.68 -15.22 11.42
C LYS A 158 3.69 -16.20 10.82
N ASN A 159 3.44 -16.61 9.57
CA ASN A 159 4.18 -17.69 8.91
C ASN A 159 5.37 -17.19 8.07
N GLY A 160 5.40 -15.91 7.73
CA GLY A 160 6.45 -15.33 6.90
C GLY A 160 6.43 -15.80 5.44
N ASP A 161 5.30 -16.30 4.97
CA ASP A 161 5.12 -16.82 3.61
C ASP A 161 4.54 -15.77 2.64
N CYS A 162 4.40 -16.14 1.39
CA CYS A 162 3.82 -15.27 0.36
C CYS A 162 2.36 -14.88 0.67
N TYR A 163 1.60 -15.78 1.30
CA TYR A 163 0.22 -15.53 1.64
C TYR A 163 0.06 -14.50 2.75
N ASP A 164 0.85 -14.62 3.81
CA ASP A 164 0.85 -13.63 4.90
C ASP A 164 1.28 -12.24 4.42
N ARG A 165 2.26 -12.17 3.51
CA ARG A 165 2.65 -10.89 2.88
C ARG A 165 1.53 -10.29 2.04
N TYR A 166 0.76 -11.10 1.34
CA TYR A 166 -0.43 -10.67 0.62
C TYR A 166 -1.48 -10.09 1.59
N LEU A 167 -1.82 -10.82 2.66
CA LEU A 167 -2.79 -10.36 3.67
C LEU A 167 -2.34 -9.06 4.34
N CYS A 168 -1.07 -8.92 4.69
CA CYS A 168 -0.52 -7.67 5.24
C CYS A 168 -0.73 -6.49 4.28
N ARG A 169 -0.52 -6.68 2.97
CA ARG A 169 -0.73 -5.60 1.98
C ARG A 169 -2.19 -5.21 1.82
N ILE A 170 -3.09 -6.18 1.86
CA ILE A 170 -4.55 -5.91 1.84
C ILE A 170 -4.93 -5.02 3.04
N GLU A 171 -4.55 -5.43 4.25
CA GLU A 171 -4.86 -4.65 5.45
C GLU A 171 -4.16 -3.28 5.46
N GLU A 172 -2.93 -3.19 5.00
CA GLU A 172 -2.22 -1.90 4.89
C GLU A 172 -2.92 -0.93 3.94
N MET A 173 -3.51 -1.42 2.84
CA MET A 173 -4.31 -0.56 1.96
C MET A 173 -5.58 -0.05 2.67
N ARG A 174 -6.25 -0.89 3.46
CA ARG A 174 -7.42 -0.47 4.26
C ARG A 174 -7.03 0.59 5.30
N GLU A 175 -5.91 0.40 5.98
CA GLU A 175 -5.41 1.38 6.95
C GLU A 175 -4.97 2.70 6.28
N SER A 176 -4.40 2.64 5.07
CA SER A 176 -3.99 3.84 4.32
C SER A 176 -5.16 4.70 3.83
N VAL A 177 -6.34 4.11 3.65
CA VAL A 177 -7.55 4.83 3.22
C VAL A 177 -8.23 5.58 4.37
N LYS A 178 -8.08 5.13 5.61
CA LYS A 178 -8.63 5.79 6.82
C LYS A 178 -8.02 7.15 7.05
#